data_1a9bbdfcbb04a0f93fb9d0ebc11d0237
#
_entry.id   1a9bbdfcbb04a0f93fb9d0ebc11d0237
#
_cell.length_a   1.000
_cell.length_b   1.000
_cell.length_c   1.000
_cell.angle_alpha   90.00
_cell.angle_beta   90.00
_cell.angle_gamma   90.00
#
_symmetry.space_group_name_H-M   'P 1'
#
loop_
_entity.id
_entity.type
_entity.pdbx_description
1 polymer ?
#
loop_
_entity_poly.entity_id
_entity_poly.type
_entity_poly.pdbx_seq_one_letter_code
_entity_poly.pdbx_strand_id
1 'polypeptide(L)'
;MIDSSAAVSVNEGQNKNDETKDVESENLEANNKKSGNTDIVQGTNYPSDIISVNCQLKEKIESIKVSSLFLVLDVSGSMDNLYKAGHVHNIAEKVLSVSLTISESKEISLWKFGDRADFVENIGLENIQSVKKVHCEGTGTELNAFVDAASSSINDGSLVIIFTDDDLGSIKKAVLNIKYKSKVFWQIVVYGEHKNISSEISDCSNASLICMDDYASKSNSEINQILLKDYISWKNK
;
A
#
# COMPACT_ATOMS: atom_id res chain seq x y z
N MET A 1 -15.50 61.14 3.82
CA MET A 1 -16.68 61.65 3.05
C MET A 1 -17.24 60.44 2.33
N ILE A 2 -18.46 60.09 2.76
CA ILE A 2 -19.58 59.48 2.06
C ILE A 2 -19.38 57.98 1.76
N ASP A 3 -19.85 57.03 2.51
CA ASP A 3 -21.23 56.65 2.96
C ASP A 3 -22.14 56.16 1.82
N SER A 4 -22.64 55.00 1.99
CA SER A 4 -23.99 54.46 1.84
C SER A 4 -23.96 53.00 1.37
N SER A 5 -24.30 52.03 2.19
CA SER A 5 -25.59 51.56 2.68
C SER A 5 -26.61 51.15 1.61
N ALA A 6 -27.08 49.93 1.75
CA ALA A 6 -28.45 49.39 1.64
C ALA A 6 -28.41 47.97 1.05
N ALA A 7 -28.93 46.98 1.60
CA ALA A 7 -30.16 46.59 2.30
C ALA A 7 -30.77 45.37 1.57
N VAL A 8 -30.87 44.29 2.32
CA VAL A 8 -32.00 43.36 2.57
C VAL A 8 -32.98 43.04 1.43
N SER A 9 -33.19 41.76 1.17
CA SER A 9 -34.52 41.20 1.13
C SER A 9 -34.55 39.68 1.39
N VAL A 10 -35.36 39.37 2.39
CA VAL A 10 -35.86 38.07 2.83
C VAL A 10 -36.97 37.63 1.84
N ASN A 11 -37.04 36.34 1.55
CA ASN A 11 -38.33 35.77 1.18
C ASN A 11 -38.45 34.32 1.69
N GLU A 12 -39.37 34.17 2.63
CA GLU A 12 -39.94 32.94 3.10
C GLU A 12 -40.94 32.39 2.07
N GLY A 13 -41.05 31.09 2.01
CA GLY A 13 -42.08 30.40 1.23
C GLY A 13 -42.24 28.96 1.70
N GLN A 14 -43.09 28.75 2.68
CA GLN A 14 -43.65 27.45 3.08
C GLN A 14 -44.51 26.87 1.96
N ASN A 15 -44.45 25.52 1.76
CA ASN A 15 -45.72 24.76 1.67
C ASN A 15 -45.54 23.26 1.92
N LYS A 16 -46.54 22.74 2.61
CA LYS A 16 -46.84 21.38 3.07
C LYS A 16 -47.42 20.53 1.94
N ASN A 17 -47.30 19.22 2.08
CA ASN A 17 -48.26 18.09 2.11
C ASN A 17 -47.52 16.83 1.63
N ASP A 18 -47.41 15.79 2.46
CA ASP A 18 -48.39 14.73 2.80
C ASP A 18 -48.74 13.83 1.63
N GLU A 19 -48.27 12.59 1.65
CA GLU A 19 -49.08 11.37 1.46
C GLU A 19 -48.22 10.09 1.59
N THR A 20 -48.63 9.28 2.52
CA THR A 20 -48.34 7.89 2.79
C THR A 20 -48.76 6.96 1.64
N LYS A 21 -47.98 5.95 1.32
CA LYS A 21 -48.50 4.65 0.84
C LYS A 21 -47.55 3.51 1.21
N ASP A 22 -48.10 2.64 2.07
CA ASP A 22 -47.67 1.25 2.30
C ASP A 22 -47.79 0.41 1.03
N VAL A 23 -46.80 -0.46 0.75
CA VAL A 23 -47.02 -1.73 0.03
C VAL A 23 -45.99 -2.75 0.48
N GLU A 24 -46.46 -3.70 1.25
CA GLU A 24 -46.28 -5.15 1.23
C GLU A 24 -44.90 -5.80 0.98
N SER A 25 -44.59 -6.59 1.98
CA SER A 25 -43.64 -7.68 2.05
C SER A 25 -43.90 -8.82 1.04
N GLU A 26 -42.87 -9.27 0.36
CA GLU A 26 -42.86 -10.66 -0.11
C GLU A 26 -41.55 -11.35 0.26
N ASN A 27 -41.73 -12.43 0.98
CA ASN A 27 -40.79 -13.49 1.33
C ASN A 27 -40.31 -14.23 0.09
N LEU A 28 -39.03 -14.46 -0.04
CA LEU A 28 -38.50 -15.65 -0.72
C LEU A 28 -37.36 -16.24 0.09
N GLU A 29 -37.71 -17.33 0.76
CA GLU A 29 -36.79 -18.30 1.35
C GLU A 29 -36.05 -19.12 0.29
N ALA A 30 -34.90 -19.58 0.75
CA ALA A 30 -34.20 -20.83 0.38
C ALA A 30 -33.16 -20.79 -0.73
N ASN A 31 -31.87 -20.89 -0.43
CA ASN A 31 -31.22 -22.19 -0.29
C ASN A 31 -29.76 -22.04 0.20
N ASN A 32 -29.59 -22.49 1.39
CA ASN A 32 -28.32 -22.68 2.07
C ASN A 32 -27.67 -23.97 1.56
N LYS A 33 -26.46 -23.91 1.00
CA LYS A 33 -25.56 -25.07 0.97
C LYS A 33 -24.18 -24.68 1.46
N LYS A 34 -23.83 -25.25 2.60
CA LYS A 34 -22.58 -25.27 3.30
C LYS A 34 -21.37 -25.47 2.40
N SER A 35 -20.33 -24.68 2.59
CA SER A 35 -18.95 -25.15 2.53
C SER A 35 -18.02 -24.20 3.29
N GLY A 36 -17.29 -24.75 4.26
CA GLY A 36 -15.96 -24.32 4.66
C GLY A 36 -15.87 -23.25 5.74
N ASN A 37 -15.62 -23.69 6.96
CA ASN A 37 -15.15 -22.91 8.10
C ASN A 37 -13.98 -22.01 7.72
N THR A 38 -14.21 -20.69 7.77
CA THR A 38 -13.19 -19.69 8.03
C THR A 38 -13.61 -18.97 9.30
N ASP A 39 -12.80 -19.07 10.34
CA ASP A 39 -12.97 -18.32 11.57
C ASP A 39 -12.98 -16.83 11.24
N ILE A 40 -14.18 -16.28 11.15
CA ILE A 40 -14.40 -14.84 10.96
C ILE A 40 -14.24 -14.21 12.34
N VAL A 41 -13.17 -13.46 12.53
CA VAL A 41 -13.02 -12.53 13.66
C VAL A 41 -14.16 -11.51 13.55
N GLN A 42 -15.19 -11.68 14.38
CA GLN A 42 -16.31 -10.74 14.48
C GLN A 42 -15.83 -9.44 15.11
N GLY A 43 -15.99 -8.33 14.42
CA GLY A 43 -15.98 -7.03 15.07
C GLY A 43 -15.33 -5.84 14.39
N THR A 44 -14.85 -5.93 13.17
CA THR A 44 -14.28 -4.76 12.48
C THR A 44 -14.81 -4.69 11.05
N ASN A 45 -15.47 -3.55 10.71
CA ASN A 45 -15.89 -3.22 9.35
C ASN A 45 -14.64 -2.89 8.51
N TYR A 46 -13.87 -3.91 8.15
CA TYR A 46 -12.82 -3.75 7.14
C TYR A 46 -13.43 -3.84 5.74
N PRO A 47 -12.95 -3.05 4.79
CA PRO A 47 -13.33 -3.23 3.39
C PRO A 47 -13.05 -4.69 2.99
N SER A 48 -14.08 -5.41 2.58
CA SER A 48 -14.01 -6.81 2.12
C SER A 48 -12.96 -7.03 1.03
N ASP A 49 -12.56 -5.96 0.37
CA ASP A 49 -11.61 -5.93 -0.72
C ASP A 49 -10.15 -6.15 -0.28
N ILE A 50 -9.82 -5.91 0.99
CA ILE A 50 -8.46 -6.17 1.53
C ILE A 50 -8.20 -7.68 1.64
N ILE A 51 -9.26 -8.50 1.78
CA ILE A 51 -9.14 -9.95 2.03
C ILE A 51 -9.25 -10.78 0.73
N SER A 52 -9.67 -10.19 -0.39
CA SER A 52 -9.88 -10.94 -1.65
C SER A 52 -8.57 -11.24 -2.39
N VAL A 53 -7.91 -12.32 -2.01
CA VAL A 53 -6.80 -12.90 -2.79
C VAL A 53 -7.36 -13.99 -3.71
N ASN A 54 -7.00 -13.93 -5.00
CA ASN A 54 -7.38 -14.92 -6.00
C ASN A 54 -6.93 -16.33 -5.57
N CYS A 55 -7.84 -17.32 -5.56
CA CYS A 55 -7.58 -18.69 -5.09
C CYS A 55 -6.34 -19.36 -5.71
N GLN A 56 -6.04 -19.10 -6.98
CA GLN A 56 -4.86 -19.67 -7.65
C GLN A 56 -3.53 -19.11 -7.13
N LEU A 57 -3.54 -17.86 -6.66
CA LEU A 57 -2.37 -17.25 -6.03
C LEU A 57 -2.20 -17.79 -4.62
N LYS A 58 -3.31 -18.06 -3.94
CA LYS A 58 -3.35 -18.56 -2.56
C LYS A 58 -2.58 -19.88 -2.40
N GLU A 59 -2.81 -20.86 -3.27
CA GLU A 59 -2.10 -22.16 -3.22
C GLU A 59 -0.57 -22.02 -3.41
N LYS A 60 -0.14 -21.11 -4.29
CA LYS A 60 1.28 -20.84 -4.50
C LYS A 60 1.91 -20.03 -3.38
N ILE A 61 1.13 -19.17 -2.72
CA ILE A 61 1.58 -18.28 -1.66
C ILE A 61 1.58 -18.97 -0.30
N GLU A 62 0.66 -19.89 -0.02
CA GLU A 62 0.58 -20.60 1.28
C GLU A 62 1.86 -21.39 1.62
N SER A 63 2.65 -21.77 0.62
CA SER A 63 3.97 -22.37 0.81
C SER A 63 5.10 -21.35 1.06
N ILE A 64 4.82 -20.06 0.87
CA ILE A 64 5.84 -18.99 0.92
C ILE A 64 5.59 -18.13 2.14
N LYS A 65 6.42 -18.33 3.15
CA LYS A 65 6.41 -17.48 4.33
C LYS A 65 7.51 -16.44 4.27
N VAL A 66 7.14 -15.20 4.61
CA VAL A 66 8.05 -14.07 4.76
C VAL A 66 8.34 -13.90 6.24
N SER A 67 9.61 -13.80 6.61
CA SER A 67 10.00 -13.57 8.02
C SER A 67 9.51 -12.19 8.50
N SER A 68 9.67 -11.17 7.67
CA SER A 68 9.21 -9.80 7.94
C SER A 68 8.92 -9.07 6.62
N LEU A 69 7.89 -8.25 6.62
CA LEU A 69 7.55 -7.40 5.48
C LEU A 69 7.74 -5.94 5.86
N PHE A 70 8.50 -5.23 5.03
CA PHE A 70 8.78 -3.80 5.18
C PHE A 70 8.11 -3.03 4.07
N LEU A 71 7.45 -1.92 4.42
CA LEU A 71 7.00 -0.90 3.49
C LEU A 71 7.78 0.37 3.77
N VAL A 72 8.45 0.89 2.76
CA VAL A 72 9.36 2.03 2.85
C VAL A 72 8.86 3.11 1.92
N LEU A 73 8.42 4.21 2.48
CA LEU A 73 7.79 5.31 1.77
C LEU A 73 8.75 6.47 1.59
N ASP A 74 8.92 6.89 0.37
CA ASP A 74 9.64 8.12 0.03
C ASP A 74 8.84 9.34 0.50
N VAL A 75 9.47 10.25 1.24
CA VAL A 75 8.88 11.50 1.72
C VAL A 75 9.54 12.74 1.09
N SER A 76 10.26 12.56 -0.01
CA SER A 76 10.88 13.63 -0.78
C SER A 76 9.86 14.61 -1.35
N GLY A 77 10.33 15.78 -1.75
CA GLY A 77 9.45 16.87 -2.23
C GLY A 77 8.67 16.51 -3.50
N SER A 78 9.21 15.68 -4.37
CA SER A 78 8.55 15.21 -5.61
C SER A 78 7.30 14.37 -5.32
N MET A 79 7.29 13.63 -4.21
CA MET A 79 6.16 12.79 -3.78
C MET A 79 4.91 13.55 -3.31
N ASP A 80 4.96 14.88 -3.15
CA ASP A 80 3.87 15.68 -2.55
C ASP A 80 2.51 15.47 -3.24
N ASN A 81 2.50 15.45 -4.57
CA ASN A 81 1.27 15.22 -5.32
C ASN A 81 0.69 13.82 -5.09
N LEU A 82 1.55 12.80 -4.92
CA LEU A 82 1.12 11.42 -4.67
C LEU A 82 0.53 11.26 -3.27
N TYR A 83 1.08 11.95 -2.27
CA TYR A 83 0.50 12.01 -0.93
C TYR A 83 -0.86 12.71 -0.94
N LYS A 84 -0.98 13.88 -1.56
CA LYS A 84 -2.24 14.66 -1.67
C LYS A 84 -3.33 13.91 -2.41
N ALA A 85 -2.97 13.16 -3.45
CA ALA A 85 -3.90 12.32 -4.20
C ALA A 85 -4.29 11.02 -3.46
N GLY A 86 -3.68 10.71 -2.31
CA GLY A 86 -3.94 9.49 -1.54
C GLY A 86 -3.29 8.23 -2.13
N HIS A 87 -2.45 8.36 -3.14
CA HIS A 87 -1.80 7.23 -3.81
C HIS A 87 -0.91 6.44 -2.86
N VAL A 88 -0.14 7.12 -2.01
CA VAL A 88 0.74 6.48 -1.02
C VAL A 88 -0.05 5.66 0.00
N HIS A 89 -1.19 6.17 0.45
CA HIS A 89 -2.06 5.43 1.39
C HIS A 89 -2.67 4.19 0.73
N ASN A 90 -3.07 4.31 -0.54
CA ASN A 90 -3.64 3.20 -1.29
C ASN A 90 -2.61 2.06 -1.46
N ILE A 91 -1.34 2.37 -1.78
CA ILE A 91 -0.31 1.32 -1.91
C ILE A 91 -0.06 0.65 -0.55
N ALA A 92 -0.09 1.39 0.56
CA ALA A 92 0.08 0.81 1.88
C ALA A 92 -1.05 -0.19 2.24
N GLU A 93 -2.30 0.12 1.91
CA GLU A 93 -3.43 -0.80 2.08
C GLU A 93 -3.25 -2.07 1.24
N LYS A 94 -2.77 -1.93 0.00
CA LYS A 94 -2.49 -3.07 -0.87
C LYS A 94 -1.34 -3.93 -0.34
N VAL A 95 -0.27 -3.32 0.15
CA VAL A 95 0.86 -4.04 0.78
C VAL A 95 0.43 -4.74 2.07
N LEU A 96 -0.48 -4.14 2.85
CA LEU A 96 -1.05 -4.83 4.01
C LEU A 96 -1.81 -6.09 3.59
N SER A 97 -2.57 -6.06 2.49
CA SER A 97 -3.24 -7.26 1.98
C SER A 97 -2.25 -8.38 1.61
N VAL A 98 -1.07 -8.02 1.10
CA VAL A 98 0.05 -8.96 0.89
C VAL A 98 0.50 -9.54 2.22
N SER A 99 0.77 -8.69 3.22
CA SER A 99 1.23 -9.12 4.55
C SER A 99 0.28 -10.12 5.20
N LEU A 100 -1.02 -9.86 5.16
CA LEU A 100 -2.04 -10.76 5.71
C LEU A 100 -1.99 -12.17 5.10
N THR A 101 -1.46 -12.29 3.89
CA THR A 101 -1.40 -13.55 3.15
C THR A 101 -0.11 -14.31 3.39
N ILE A 102 1.03 -13.63 3.41
CA ILE A 102 2.36 -14.26 3.37
C ILE A 102 3.22 -14.03 4.61
N SER A 103 2.92 -13.05 5.45
CA SER A 103 3.69 -12.75 6.67
C SER A 103 3.14 -13.49 7.89
N GLU A 104 4.03 -14.03 8.71
CA GLU A 104 3.64 -14.68 9.96
C GLU A 104 3.06 -13.68 10.97
N SER A 105 3.62 -12.47 11.05
CA SER A 105 3.15 -11.40 11.92
C SER A 105 1.83 -10.77 11.46
N LYS A 106 1.49 -10.91 10.16
CA LYS A 106 0.37 -10.21 9.52
C LYS A 106 0.43 -8.70 9.67
N GLU A 107 1.63 -8.18 9.85
CA GLU A 107 1.94 -6.77 9.98
C GLU A 107 2.99 -6.37 8.95
N ILE A 108 3.09 -5.08 8.69
CA ILE A 108 4.17 -4.46 7.92
C ILE A 108 4.96 -3.53 8.83
N SER A 109 6.28 -3.57 8.74
CA SER A 109 7.14 -2.55 9.35
C SER A 109 7.15 -1.34 8.44
N LEU A 110 6.47 -0.26 8.86
CA LEU A 110 6.38 0.98 8.09
C LEU A 110 7.58 1.86 8.39
N TRP A 111 8.26 2.25 7.35
CA TRP A 111 9.39 3.18 7.34
C TRP A 111 9.13 4.34 6.39
N LYS A 112 9.75 5.46 6.63
CA LYS A 112 9.84 6.58 5.70
C LYS A 112 11.31 6.92 5.46
N PHE A 113 11.62 7.43 4.27
CA PHE A 113 12.95 7.90 3.94
C PHE A 113 12.92 9.18 3.10
N GLY A 114 13.92 9.99 3.31
CA GLY A 114 14.24 11.21 2.60
C GLY A 114 15.75 11.40 2.70
N ASP A 115 16.26 12.52 3.23
CA ASP A 115 17.69 12.68 3.58
C ASP A 115 18.13 11.71 4.68
N ARG A 116 17.20 11.24 5.48
CA ARG A 116 17.37 10.22 6.52
C ARG A 116 16.19 9.24 6.47
N ALA A 117 16.28 8.16 7.22
CA ALA A 117 15.18 7.21 7.34
C ALA A 117 14.79 7.01 8.80
N ASP A 118 13.48 6.93 9.02
CA ASP A 118 12.89 6.73 10.34
C ASP A 118 11.89 5.57 10.30
N PHE A 119 11.92 4.73 11.32
CA PHE A 119 10.86 3.78 11.60
C PHE A 119 9.62 4.56 12.07
N VAL A 120 8.47 4.25 11.50
CA VAL A 120 7.20 4.88 11.88
C VAL A 120 6.49 4.03 12.92
N GLU A 121 6.01 2.86 12.53
CA GLU A 121 5.35 1.87 13.40
C GLU A 121 5.14 0.54 12.67
N ASN A 122 4.73 -0.50 13.39
CA ASN A 122 4.22 -1.71 12.76
C ASN A 122 2.73 -1.52 12.45
N ILE A 123 2.35 -1.77 11.20
CA ILE A 123 1.00 -1.57 10.69
C ILE A 123 0.33 -2.92 10.51
N GLY A 124 -0.79 -3.12 11.18
CA GLY A 124 -1.73 -4.21 10.98
C GLY A 124 -3.11 -3.69 10.58
N LEU A 125 -4.10 -4.57 10.58
CA LEU A 125 -5.48 -4.20 10.24
C LEU A 125 -6.05 -3.15 11.19
N GLU A 126 -5.68 -3.18 12.46
CA GLU A 126 -6.26 -2.33 13.49
C GLU A 126 -5.81 -0.87 13.38
N ASN A 127 -4.60 -0.64 12.84
CA ASN A 127 -3.98 0.68 12.79
C ASN A 127 -3.56 1.12 11.40
N ILE A 128 -4.11 0.53 10.32
CA ILE A 128 -3.77 0.89 8.93
C ILE A 128 -3.92 2.40 8.66
N GLN A 129 -4.85 3.05 9.33
CA GLN A 129 -5.05 4.50 9.20
C GLN A 129 -3.85 5.32 9.67
N SER A 130 -2.93 4.74 10.43
CA SER A 130 -1.70 5.40 10.84
C SER A 130 -0.79 5.76 9.67
N VAL A 131 -0.90 5.07 8.54
CA VAL A 131 -0.21 5.44 7.30
C VAL A 131 -0.51 6.87 6.89
N LYS A 132 -1.71 7.38 7.19
CA LYS A 132 -2.10 8.77 6.91
C LYS A 132 -1.32 9.83 7.70
N LYS A 133 -0.59 9.41 8.73
CA LYS A 133 0.32 10.29 9.48
C LYS A 133 1.62 10.54 8.71
N VAL A 134 1.97 9.66 7.76
CA VAL A 134 3.11 9.85 6.87
C VAL A 134 2.70 10.81 5.76
N HIS A 135 3.48 11.84 5.58
CA HIS A 135 3.26 12.87 4.57
C HIS A 135 4.60 13.29 3.96
N CYS A 136 4.54 13.98 2.83
CA CYS A 136 5.71 14.55 2.19
C CYS A 136 6.40 15.53 3.16
N GLU A 137 7.70 15.38 3.35
CA GLU A 137 8.52 16.24 4.22
C GLU A 137 9.37 17.25 3.43
N GLY A 138 9.33 17.18 2.09
CA GLY A 138 10.08 18.09 1.22
C GLY A 138 11.60 17.91 1.29
N THR A 139 12.06 16.73 1.73
CA THR A 139 13.49 16.37 1.84
C THR A 139 14.04 15.84 0.52
N GLY A 140 15.33 15.50 0.46
CA GLY A 140 15.92 14.76 -0.65
C GLY A 140 15.50 13.30 -0.65
N THR A 141 16.11 12.51 -1.55
CA THR A 141 15.80 11.07 -1.72
C THR A 141 17.11 10.29 -1.58
N GLU A 142 17.39 9.75 -0.40
CA GLU A 142 18.59 8.94 -0.11
C GLU A 142 18.21 7.55 0.39
N LEU A 143 17.96 6.61 -0.53
CA LEU A 143 17.56 5.24 -0.19
C LEU A 143 18.58 4.51 0.69
N ASN A 144 19.88 4.82 0.58
CA ASN A 144 20.89 4.26 1.47
C ASN A 144 20.64 4.60 2.94
N ALA A 145 20.04 5.75 3.24
CA ALA A 145 19.70 6.11 4.61
C ALA A 145 18.77 5.05 5.24
N PHE A 146 17.82 4.52 4.47
CA PHE A 146 16.97 3.42 4.92
C PHE A 146 17.76 2.11 5.05
N VAL A 147 18.57 1.74 4.05
CA VAL A 147 19.34 0.48 4.08
C VAL A 147 20.25 0.42 5.31
N ASP A 148 20.85 1.54 5.68
CA ASP A 148 21.74 1.65 6.84
C ASP A 148 20.95 1.65 8.16
N ALA A 149 19.89 2.47 8.26
CA ALA A 149 19.08 2.59 9.49
C ALA A 149 18.35 1.28 9.83
N ALA A 150 17.79 0.60 8.83
CA ALA A 150 17.04 -0.64 9.02
C ALA A 150 17.91 -1.91 9.04
N SER A 151 19.23 -1.78 8.93
CA SER A 151 20.16 -2.91 8.75
C SER A 151 20.07 -3.98 9.83
N SER A 152 19.80 -3.60 11.08
CA SER A 152 19.64 -4.52 12.23
C SER A 152 18.24 -5.15 12.32
N SER A 153 17.25 -4.55 11.67
CA SER A 153 15.85 -5.00 11.72
C SER A 153 15.49 -5.91 10.54
N ILE A 154 16.23 -5.81 9.43
CA ILE A 154 16.00 -6.61 8.23
C ILE A 154 16.71 -7.96 8.36
N ASN A 155 15.92 -9.01 8.58
CA ASN A 155 16.39 -10.37 8.75
C ASN A 155 16.39 -11.15 7.42
N ASP A 156 17.11 -12.28 7.38
CA ASP A 156 17.07 -13.22 6.27
C ASP A 156 15.62 -13.66 5.96
N GLY A 157 15.26 -13.70 4.70
CA GLY A 157 13.91 -14.03 4.24
C GLY A 157 12.90 -12.89 4.30
N SER A 158 13.33 -11.67 4.62
CA SER A 158 12.46 -10.48 4.57
C SER A 158 12.14 -10.08 3.13
N LEU A 159 10.96 -9.47 2.97
CA LEU A 159 10.54 -8.75 1.77
C LEU A 159 10.49 -7.25 2.09
N VAL A 160 11.26 -6.47 1.36
CA VAL A 160 11.28 -5.01 1.46
C VAL A 160 10.62 -4.42 0.22
N ILE A 161 9.53 -3.68 0.41
CA ILE A 161 8.82 -2.98 -0.67
C ILE A 161 9.08 -1.49 -0.50
N ILE A 162 9.71 -0.88 -1.48
CA ILE A 162 10.04 0.54 -1.51
C ILE A 162 9.12 1.23 -2.50
N PHE A 163 8.48 2.32 -2.10
CA PHE A 163 7.62 3.13 -2.95
C PHE A 163 8.19 4.54 -3.08
N THR A 164 8.51 4.96 -4.33
CA THR A 164 9.18 6.22 -4.65
C THR A 164 8.76 6.70 -6.03
N ASP A 165 8.99 7.96 -6.34
CA ASP A 165 8.93 8.53 -7.69
C ASP A 165 10.33 8.92 -8.22
N ASP A 166 11.40 8.49 -7.53
CA ASP A 166 12.79 8.79 -7.89
C ASP A 166 13.16 8.21 -9.25
N ASP A 167 13.84 9.04 -10.02
CA ASP A 167 14.23 8.75 -11.39
C ASP A 167 15.49 7.88 -11.52
N LEU A 168 16.22 7.53 -10.42
CA LEU A 168 17.38 6.62 -10.52
C LEU A 168 18.55 6.90 -9.57
N GLY A 169 18.72 8.16 -9.13
CA GLY A 169 19.95 8.57 -8.46
C GLY A 169 20.21 7.84 -7.17
N SER A 170 19.22 7.76 -6.28
CA SER A 170 19.36 7.10 -4.99
C SER A 170 19.28 5.58 -5.09
N ILE A 171 18.46 5.06 -6.02
CA ILE A 171 18.36 3.63 -6.29
C ILE A 171 19.70 3.08 -6.75
N LYS A 172 20.38 3.74 -7.70
CA LYS A 172 21.72 3.36 -8.17
C LYS A 172 22.75 3.28 -7.04
N LYS A 173 22.76 4.27 -6.17
CA LYS A 173 23.66 4.27 -5.01
C LYS A 173 23.37 3.11 -4.06
N ALA A 174 22.08 2.76 -3.86
CA ALA A 174 21.66 1.69 -2.96
C ALA A 174 21.88 0.28 -3.52
N VAL A 175 21.95 0.09 -4.84
CA VAL A 175 22.03 -1.23 -5.50
C VAL A 175 23.16 -2.08 -4.94
N LEU A 176 24.33 -1.51 -4.69
CA LEU A 176 25.47 -2.27 -4.14
C LEU A 176 25.14 -2.84 -2.76
N ASN A 177 24.56 -2.01 -1.87
CA ASN A 177 24.18 -2.43 -0.51
C ASN A 177 23.03 -3.46 -0.55
N ILE A 178 22.07 -3.29 -1.44
CA ILE A 178 20.98 -4.24 -1.71
C ILE A 178 21.56 -5.59 -2.14
N LYS A 179 22.49 -5.60 -3.06
CA LYS A 179 23.13 -6.82 -3.57
C LYS A 179 23.84 -7.62 -2.47
N TYR A 180 24.49 -6.95 -1.53
CA TYR A 180 25.17 -7.62 -0.41
C TYR A 180 24.22 -8.29 0.58
N LYS A 181 22.96 -7.84 0.67
CA LYS A 181 21.92 -8.48 1.48
C LYS A 181 21.15 -9.54 0.67
N SER A 182 21.88 -10.52 0.13
CA SER A 182 21.36 -11.49 -0.86
C SER A 182 20.23 -12.39 -0.38
N LYS A 183 20.01 -12.49 0.94
CA LYS A 183 18.91 -13.25 1.54
C LYS A 183 17.66 -12.42 1.84
N VAL A 184 17.65 -11.16 1.44
CA VAL A 184 16.51 -10.23 1.52
C VAL A 184 16.06 -9.94 0.10
N PHE A 185 14.77 -9.94 -0.16
CA PHE A 185 14.25 -9.54 -1.47
C PHE A 185 13.78 -8.08 -1.43
N TRP A 186 14.18 -7.33 -2.44
CA TRP A 186 13.92 -5.89 -2.58
C TRP A 186 13.01 -5.64 -3.77
N GLN A 187 11.77 -5.27 -3.50
CA GLN A 187 10.81 -4.88 -4.51
C GLN A 187 10.74 -3.36 -4.57
N ILE A 188 11.28 -2.77 -5.61
CA ILE A 188 11.24 -1.33 -5.82
C ILE A 188 10.06 -1.01 -6.73
N VAL A 189 9.14 -0.19 -6.24
CA VAL A 189 7.96 0.28 -6.96
C VAL A 189 8.15 1.76 -7.23
N VAL A 190 8.31 2.10 -8.50
CA VAL A 190 8.49 3.49 -8.95
C VAL A 190 7.21 3.97 -9.58
N TYR A 191 6.72 5.12 -9.13
CA TYR A 191 5.57 5.78 -9.74
C TYR A 191 5.99 6.51 -11.01
N GLY A 192 5.31 6.21 -12.12
CA GLY A 192 5.57 6.82 -13.42
C GLY A 192 6.34 5.94 -14.41
N GLU A 193 6.58 6.49 -15.60
CA GLU A 193 7.34 5.81 -16.67
C GLU A 193 8.84 6.08 -16.52
N HIS A 194 9.59 5.08 -16.04
CA HIS A 194 11.05 5.16 -15.90
C HIS A 194 11.76 4.09 -16.76
N LYS A 195 11.93 4.36 -18.03
CA LYS A 195 12.44 3.39 -19.01
C LYS A 195 13.91 2.97 -18.83
N ASN A 196 14.68 3.73 -18.05
CA ASN A 196 16.14 3.55 -17.95
C ASN A 196 16.63 2.85 -16.66
N ILE A 197 15.72 2.53 -15.72
CA ILE A 197 16.09 1.97 -14.41
C ILE A 197 16.37 0.45 -14.47
N SER A 198 15.84 -0.23 -15.47
CA SER A 198 15.82 -1.71 -15.49
C SER A 198 17.18 -2.37 -15.55
N SER A 199 18.19 -1.71 -16.17
CA SER A 199 19.49 -2.36 -16.42
C SER A 199 20.32 -2.57 -15.15
N GLU A 200 20.24 -1.68 -14.17
CA GLU A 200 21.10 -1.76 -12.97
C GLU A 200 20.54 -2.69 -11.90
N ILE A 201 19.22 -2.77 -11.80
CA ILE A 201 18.55 -3.70 -10.90
C ILE A 201 18.51 -5.12 -11.49
N SER A 202 18.49 -5.26 -12.82
CA SER A 202 18.48 -6.57 -13.48
C SER A 202 19.66 -7.46 -13.10
N ASP A 203 20.78 -6.85 -12.71
CA ASP A 203 21.97 -7.57 -12.23
C ASP A 203 21.86 -8.03 -10.77
N CYS A 204 20.81 -7.63 -10.06
CA CYS A 204 20.56 -8.03 -8.69
C CYS A 204 19.61 -9.23 -8.65
N SER A 205 20.13 -10.41 -8.31
CA SER A 205 19.31 -11.63 -8.22
C SER A 205 18.22 -11.58 -7.13
N ASN A 206 18.35 -10.65 -6.19
CA ASN A 206 17.47 -10.45 -5.04
C ASN A 206 16.72 -9.11 -5.06
N ALA A 207 16.61 -8.49 -6.21
CA ALA A 207 15.85 -7.26 -6.38
C ALA A 207 15.02 -7.28 -7.66
N SER A 208 13.90 -6.55 -7.65
CA SER A 208 13.04 -6.32 -8.81
C SER A 208 12.54 -4.90 -8.82
N LEU A 209 12.34 -4.36 -10.01
CA LEU A 209 11.78 -3.04 -10.24
C LEU A 209 10.44 -3.14 -10.94
N ILE A 210 9.46 -2.42 -10.44
CA ILE A 210 8.14 -2.25 -11.04
C ILE A 210 7.90 -0.76 -11.26
N CYS A 211 7.63 -0.38 -12.52
CA CYS A 211 7.15 0.96 -12.84
C CYS A 211 5.62 0.91 -12.93
N MET A 212 4.93 1.73 -12.16
CA MET A 212 3.48 1.79 -12.13
C MET A 212 2.99 3.22 -12.04
N ASP A 213 2.18 3.62 -13.01
CA ASP A 213 1.46 4.90 -13.01
C ASP A 213 -0.04 4.73 -12.72
N ASP A 214 -0.57 3.51 -12.89
CA ASP A 214 -1.99 3.19 -12.82
C ASP A 214 -2.39 2.25 -11.67
N TYR A 215 -1.51 2.04 -10.67
CA TYR A 215 -1.77 1.06 -9.61
C TYR A 215 -3.07 1.35 -8.81
N ALA A 216 -3.52 2.61 -8.77
CA ALA A 216 -4.77 2.99 -8.10
C ALA A 216 -6.01 2.35 -8.76
N SER A 217 -5.96 2.10 -10.08
CA SER A 217 -7.02 1.45 -10.83
C SER A 217 -7.03 -0.08 -10.71
N LYS A 218 -5.92 -0.67 -10.24
CA LYS A 218 -5.77 -2.11 -10.15
C LYS A 218 -6.42 -2.66 -8.87
N SER A 219 -7.01 -3.82 -8.97
CA SER A 219 -7.53 -4.56 -7.82
C SER A 219 -6.39 -5.02 -6.88
N ASN A 220 -6.74 -5.32 -5.63
CA ASN A 220 -5.77 -5.87 -4.67
C ASN A 220 -5.14 -7.18 -5.18
N SER A 221 -5.90 -8.02 -5.88
CA SER A 221 -5.42 -9.26 -6.47
C SER A 221 -4.36 -9.02 -7.55
N GLU A 222 -4.57 -8.06 -8.44
CA GLU A 222 -3.61 -7.71 -9.49
C GLU A 222 -2.33 -7.13 -8.89
N ILE A 223 -2.45 -6.23 -7.92
CA ILE A 223 -1.28 -5.66 -7.24
C ILE A 223 -0.49 -6.74 -6.50
N ASN A 224 -1.17 -7.64 -5.78
CA ASN A 224 -0.50 -8.73 -5.09
C ASN A 224 0.25 -9.65 -6.06
N GLN A 225 -0.32 -9.95 -7.23
CA GLN A 225 0.37 -10.71 -8.27
C GLN A 225 1.62 -9.99 -8.77
N ILE A 226 1.51 -8.69 -9.03
CA ILE A 226 2.62 -7.87 -9.51
C ILE A 226 3.74 -7.82 -8.46
N LEU A 227 3.41 -7.50 -7.22
CA LEU A 227 4.38 -7.35 -6.13
C LEU A 227 5.08 -8.66 -5.76
N LEU A 228 4.39 -9.79 -5.87
CA LEU A 228 4.92 -11.08 -5.40
C LEU A 228 5.54 -11.93 -6.50
N LYS A 229 5.31 -11.65 -7.77
CA LYS A 229 5.77 -12.48 -8.89
C LYS A 229 7.27 -12.77 -8.80
N ASP A 230 8.08 -11.75 -8.68
CA ASP A 230 9.54 -11.87 -8.70
C ASP A 230 10.07 -12.40 -7.36
N TYR A 231 9.44 -12.02 -6.25
CA TYR A 231 9.73 -12.57 -4.92
C TYR A 231 9.53 -14.10 -4.90
N ILE A 232 8.40 -14.58 -5.43
CA ILE A 232 8.09 -16.02 -5.52
C ILE A 232 9.15 -16.73 -6.37
N SER A 233 9.52 -16.14 -7.51
CA SER A 233 10.55 -16.69 -8.38
C SER A 233 11.92 -16.74 -7.70
N TRP A 234 12.27 -15.73 -6.92
CA TRP A 234 13.52 -15.69 -6.15
C TRP A 234 13.53 -16.72 -5.02
N LYS A 235 12.43 -16.87 -4.28
CA LYS A 235 12.31 -17.78 -3.13
C LYS A 235 12.42 -19.25 -3.53
N ASN A 236 12.08 -19.58 -4.77
CA ASN A 236 12.06 -20.95 -5.30
C ASN A 236 13.38 -21.35 -6.00
N LYS A 237 14.41 -20.50 -5.99
CA LYS A 237 15.76 -20.79 -6.48
C LYS A 237 16.62 -21.45 -5.41
#